data_478dfb33b5a9a79f4838aa71d5b81e4c
#
_entry.id   478dfb33b5a9a79f4838aa71d5b81e4c
#
_cell.length_a   1.000
_cell.length_b   1.000
_cell.length_c   1.000
_cell.angle_alpha   90.00
_cell.angle_beta   90.00
_cell.angle_gamma   90.00
#
_symmetry.space_group_name_H-M   'P 1'
#
loop_
_entity.id
_entity.type
_entity.pdbx_description
1 polymer ?
#
loop_
_entity_poly.entity_id
_entity_poly.type
_entity_poly.pdbx_seq_one_letter_code
_entity_poly.pdbx_strand_id
1 'polypeptide(L)'
;MLTIGKLSDVVGVKVPTIRYYEQIGLLPPAERSSGNQRLYGRKAQERLAFIRHARELGFPLDAIRDLLTLSDRPDQPCGAADTIARAQLSEVRTRIARLRALEGELERMIAHCTHSTIADCRVIEVLSDHAHCAHHHGTPESLL
;
A
#
# COMPACT_ATOMS: atom_id res chain seq x y z
N MET A 1 -0.82 -27.70 -8.66
CA MET A 1 -1.07 -26.58 -9.59
C MET A 1 -2.47 -26.03 -9.38
N LEU A 2 -2.59 -24.72 -9.27
CA LEU A 2 -3.85 -24.03 -9.06
C LEU A 2 -4.23 -23.19 -10.28
N THR A 3 -5.55 -23.10 -10.55
CA THR A 3 -6.07 -22.09 -11.48
C THR A 3 -5.93 -20.70 -10.88
N ILE A 4 -6.02 -19.66 -11.70
CA ILE A 4 -5.93 -18.28 -11.22
C ILE A 4 -7.00 -17.95 -10.17
N GLY A 5 -8.22 -18.48 -10.34
CA GLY A 5 -9.30 -18.27 -9.37
C GLY A 5 -9.00 -18.90 -8.01
N LYS A 6 -8.48 -20.13 -8.02
CA LYS A 6 -8.07 -20.80 -6.78
C LYS A 6 -6.88 -20.13 -6.12
N LEU A 7 -5.89 -19.69 -6.92
CA LEU A 7 -4.75 -18.93 -6.42
C LEU A 7 -5.23 -17.65 -5.72
N SER A 8 -6.16 -16.92 -6.33
CA SER A 8 -6.77 -15.74 -5.76
C SER A 8 -7.41 -16.05 -4.40
N ASP A 9 -8.16 -17.13 -4.30
CA ASP A 9 -8.83 -17.53 -3.06
C ASP A 9 -7.82 -17.91 -1.97
N VAL A 10 -6.78 -18.67 -2.31
CA VAL A 10 -5.79 -19.16 -1.36
C VAL A 10 -4.93 -18.02 -0.82
N VAL A 11 -4.45 -17.13 -1.67
CA VAL A 11 -3.54 -16.06 -1.27
C VAL A 11 -4.27 -14.79 -0.87
N GLY A 12 -5.51 -14.61 -1.32
CA GLY A 12 -6.29 -13.42 -1.00
C GLY A 12 -5.91 -12.21 -1.84
N VAL A 13 -5.51 -12.44 -3.09
CA VAL A 13 -5.19 -11.40 -4.08
C VAL A 13 -6.17 -11.52 -5.24
N LYS A 14 -6.76 -10.41 -5.64
CA LYS A 14 -7.77 -10.41 -6.72
C LYS A 14 -7.15 -10.84 -8.05
N VAL A 15 -7.93 -11.56 -8.85
CA VAL A 15 -7.50 -12.06 -10.17
C VAL A 15 -6.91 -10.96 -11.06
N PRO A 16 -7.55 -9.78 -11.22
CA PRO A 16 -6.96 -8.71 -12.02
C PRO A 16 -5.60 -8.24 -11.52
N THR A 17 -5.39 -8.25 -10.20
CA THR A 17 -4.11 -7.89 -9.58
C THR A 17 -3.05 -8.92 -9.87
N ILE A 18 -3.39 -10.20 -9.84
CA ILE A 18 -2.46 -11.29 -10.19
C ILE A 18 -2.01 -11.13 -11.65
N ARG A 19 -2.94 -10.86 -12.56
CA ARG A 19 -2.63 -10.61 -13.96
C ARG A 19 -1.73 -9.40 -14.16
N TYR A 20 -1.97 -8.35 -13.39
CA TYR A 20 -1.13 -7.15 -13.43
C TYR A 20 0.30 -7.46 -12.97
N TYR A 21 0.47 -8.23 -11.90
CA TYR A 21 1.79 -8.62 -11.41
C TYR A 21 2.55 -9.48 -12.41
N GLU A 22 1.87 -10.36 -13.14
CA GLU A 22 2.49 -11.09 -14.26
C GLU A 22 2.93 -10.13 -15.36
N GLN A 23 2.07 -9.19 -15.72
CA GLN A 23 2.33 -8.22 -16.79
C GLN A 23 3.56 -7.37 -16.52
N ILE A 24 3.76 -6.93 -15.28
CA ILE A 24 4.90 -6.09 -14.91
C ILE A 24 6.14 -6.91 -14.49
N GLY A 25 6.05 -8.23 -14.56
CA GLY A 25 7.18 -9.12 -14.27
C GLY A 25 7.49 -9.36 -12.80
N LEU A 26 6.60 -8.98 -11.88
CA LEU A 26 6.74 -9.32 -10.46
C LEU A 26 6.49 -10.79 -10.20
N LEU A 27 5.55 -11.37 -10.92
CA LEU A 27 5.20 -12.78 -10.85
C LEU A 27 5.58 -13.44 -12.18
N PRO A 28 6.29 -14.59 -12.18
CA PRO A 28 6.60 -15.26 -13.42
C PRO A 28 5.32 -15.67 -14.17
N PRO A 29 5.39 -15.76 -15.51
CA PRO A 29 4.24 -16.21 -16.29
C PRO A 29 3.76 -17.58 -15.82
N ALA A 30 2.45 -17.75 -15.78
CA ALA A 30 1.84 -19.03 -15.42
C ALA A 30 2.19 -20.09 -16.45
N GLU A 31 2.29 -21.35 -16.01
CA GLU A 31 2.32 -22.47 -16.91
C GLU A 31 0.94 -22.63 -17.54
N ARG A 32 0.90 -23.22 -18.73
CA ARG A 32 -0.36 -23.47 -19.45
C ARG A 32 -0.66 -24.95 -19.47
N SER A 33 -1.92 -25.30 -19.18
CA SER A 33 -2.40 -26.66 -19.35
C SER A 33 -2.58 -27.00 -20.83
N SER A 34 -2.86 -28.26 -21.14
CA SER A 34 -3.19 -28.70 -22.50
C SER A 34 -4.38 -27.97 -23.10
N GLY A 35 -5.31 -27.48 -22.25
CA GLY A 35 -6.45 -26.63 -22.64
C GLY A 35 -6.13 -25.12 -22.63
N ASN A 36 -4.85 -24.74 -22.59
CA ASN A 36 -4.40 -23.35 -22.58
C ASN A 36 -4.86 -22.53 -21.36
N GLN A 37 -5.18 -23.22 -20.26
CA GLN A 37 -5.54 -22.58 -19.01
C GLN A 37 -4.28 -22.26 -18.19
N ARG A 38 -4.25 -21.08 -17.54
CA ARG A 38 -3.17 -20.70 -16.64
C ARG A 38 -3.16 -21.57 -15.37
N LEU A 39 -1.98 -22.11 -15.04
CA LEU A 39 -1.77 -22.93 -13.85
C LEU A 39 -0.59 -22.38 -13.05
N TYR A 40 -0.76 -22.35 -11.73
CA TYR A 40 0.22 -21.79 -10.79
C TYR A 40 0.69 -22.87 -9.82
N GLY A 41 2.01 -23.05 -9.74
CA GLY A 41 2.62 -23.98 -8.81
C GLY A 41 2.85 -23.34 -7.44
N ARG A 42 3.44 -24.14 -6.54
CA ARG A 42 3.74 -23.70 -5.16
C ARG A 42 4.65 -22.49 -5.12
N LYS A 43 5.66 -22.43 -5.99
CA LYS A 43 6.59 -21.31 -6.05
C LYS A 43 5.88 -19.98 -6.37
N ALA A 44 4.94 -20.03 -7.31
CA ALA A 44 4.12 -18.87 -7.65
C ALA A 44 3.23 -18.44 -6.47
N GLN A 45 2.68 -19.39 -5.73
CA GLN A 45 1.87 -19.13 -4.54
C GLN A 45 2.70 -18.44 -3.47
N GLU A 46 3.89 -18.95 -3.18
CA GLU A 46 4.81 -18.37 -2.18
C GLU A 46 5.24 -16.96 -2.58
N ARG A 47 5.53 -16.76 -3.85
CA ARG A 47 5.94 -15.46 -4.37
C ARG A 47 4.80 -14.45 -4.29
N LEU A 48 3.58 -14.85 -4.63
CA LEU A 48 2.41 -13.98 -4.52
C LEU A 48 2.09 -13.63 -3.08
N ALA A 49 2.22 -14.58 -2.15
CA ALA A 49 2.06 -14.33 -0.72
C ALA A 49 3.10 -13.32 -0.20
N PHE A 50 4.34 -13.44 -0.66
CA PHE A 50 5.40 -12.49 -0.34
C PHE A 50 5.02 -11.07 -0.81
N ILE A 51 4.57 -10.94 -2.05
CA ILE A 51 4.14 -9.66 -2.61
C ILE A 51 3.00 -9.07 -1.79
N ARG A 52 2.02 -9.89 -1.43
CA ARG A 52 0.89 -9.45 -0.62
C ARG A 52 1.33 -8.89 0.72
N HIS A 53 2.17 -9.64 1.46
CA HIS A 53 2.67 -9.19 2.76
C HIS A 53 3.45 -7.88 2.65
N ALA A 54 4.31 -7.77 1.64
CA ALA A 54 5.09 -6.56 1.42
C ALA A 54 4.18 -5.37 1.09
N ARG A 55 3.11 -5.58 0.32
CA ARG A 55 2.12 -4.53 0.03
C ARG A 55 1.35 -4.11 1.27
N GLU A 56 1.03 -5.03 2.15
CA GLU A 56 0.37 -4.71 3.42
C GLU A 56 1.24 -3.80 4.30
N LEU A 57 2.56 -3.97 4.24
CA LEU A 57 3.52 -3.10 4.93
C LEU A 57 3.79 -1.79 4.18
N GLY A 58 3.18 -1.61 3.02
CA GLY A 58 3.25 -0.38 2.25
C GLY A 58 4.46 -0.26 1.32
N PHE A 59 5.25 -1.32 1.15
CA PHE A 59 6.37 -1.28 0.20
C PHE A 59 5.88 -0.98 -1.22
N PRO A 60 6.51 -0.03 -1.93
CA PRO A 60 6.18 0.19 -3.33
C PRO A 60 6.62 -0.98 -4.20
N LEU A 61 6.04 -1.11 -5.38
CA LEU A 61 6.27 -2.28 -6.25
C LEU A 61 7.73 -2.42 -6.69
N ASP A 62 8.44 -1.32 -6.91
CA ASP A 62 9.87 -1.38 -7.24
C ASP A 62 10.71 -1.91 -6.08
N ALA A 63 10.40 -1.52 -4.83
CA ALA A 63 11.05 -2.07 -3.65
C ALA A 63 10.75 -3.58 -3.50
N ILE A 64 9.52 -3.99 -3.76
CA ILE A 64 9.14 -5.41 -3.73
C ILE A 64 9.92 -6.20 -4.76
N ARG A 65 10.10 -5.65 -5.95
CA ARG A 65 10.92 -6.29 -7.01
C ARG A 65 12.34 -6.54 -6.51
N ASP A 66 12.95 -5.54 -5.87
CA ASP A 66 14.30 -5.66 -5.32
C ASP A 66 14.35 -6.70 -4.20
N LEU A 67 13.36 -6.70 -3.30
CA LEU A 67 13.25 -7.69 -2.23
C LEU A 67 13.09 -9.11 -2.77
N LEU A 68 12.32 -9.31 -3.82
CA LEU A 68 12.16 -10.62 -4.47
C LEU A 68 13.48 -11.08 -5.08
N THR A 69 14.22 -10.18 -5.72
CA THR A 69 15.54 -10.49 -6.28
C THR A 69 16.50 -10.93 -5.17
N LEU A 70 16.49 -10.26 -4.02
CA LEU A 70 17.29 -10.63 -2.86
C LEU A 70 16.86 -11.99 -2.28
N SER A 71 15.55 -12.24 -2.22
CA SER A 71 14.99 -13.50 -1.75
C SER A 71 15.44 -14.69 -2.61
N ASP A 72 15.69 -14.46 -3.90
CA ASP A 72 16.18 -15.49 -4.81
C ASP A 72 17.69 -15.78 -4.61
N ARG A 73 18.37 -15.03 -3.73
CA ARG A 73 19.81 -15.17 -3.44
C ARG A 73 20.03 -15.26 -1.93
N PRO A 74 19.65 -16.37 -1.30
CA PRO A 74 19.62 -16.48 0.17
C PRO A 74 21.01 -16.45 0.82
N ASP A 75 22.08 -16.64 0.05
CA ASP A 75 23.47 -16.58 0.51
C ASP A 75 24.04 -15.16 0.57
N GLN A 76 23.33 -14.17 0.05
CA GLN A 76 23.77 -12.78 0.08
C GLN A 76 23.54 -12.13 1.44
N PRO A 77 24.36 -11.12 1.84
CA PRO A 77 24.13 -10.37 3.06
C PRO A 77 22.79 -9.64 3.03
N CYS A 78 22.14 -9.46 4.18
CA CYS A 78 20.84 -8.81 4.27
C CYS A 78 20.89 -7.27 4.28
N GLY A 79 22.05 -6.66 4.09
CA GLY A 79 22.21 -5.20 4.15
C GLY A 79 21.32 -4.44 3.19
N ALA A 80 21.15 -4.94 1.96
CA ALA A 80 20.27 -4.29 0.98
C ALA A 80 18.80 -4.36 1.41
N ALA A 81 18.36 -5.49 1.96
CA ALA A 81 17.00 -5.64 2.49
C ALA A 81 16.75 -4.71 3.68
N ASP A 82 17.73 -4.59 4.57
CA ASP A 82 17.67 -3.66 5.71
C ASP A 82 17.51 -2.21 5.24
N THR A 83 18.27 -1.81 4.22
CA THR A 83 18.18 -0.46 3.64
C THR A 83 16.78 -0.19 3.10
N ILE A 84 16.19 -1.14 2.39
CA ILE A 84 14.83 -1.02 1.85
C ILE A 84 13.81 -0.90 2.99
N ALA A 85 13.96 -1.71 4.04
CA ALA A 85 13.07 -1.67 5.20
C ALA A 85 13.16 -0.33 5.94
N ARG A 86 14.36 0.22 6.09
CA ARG A 86 14.56 1.54 6.74
C ARG A 86 13.94 2.67 5.93
N ALA A 87 14.04 2.63 4.61
CA ALA A 87 13.39 3.61 3.75
C ALA A 87 11.87 3.54 3.92
N GLN A 88 11.30 2.34 4.00
CA GLN A 88 9.87 2.17 4.23
C GLN A 88 9.45 2.67 5.61
N LEU A 89 10.24 2.39 6.63
CA LEU A 89 9.98 2.91 7.98
C LEU A 89 9.92 4.44 8.00
N SER A 90 10.85 5.10 7.30
CA SER A 90 10.87 6.56 7.16
C SER A 90 9.57 7.07 6.52
N GLU A 91 9.10 6.40 5.46
CA GLU A 91 7.83 6.75 4.81
C GLU A 91 6.64 6.60 5.75
N VAL A 92 6.60 5.51 6.52
CA VAL A 92 5.53 5.29 7.51
C VAL A 92 5.53 6.40 8.56
N ARG A 93 6.69 6.76 9.07
CA ARG A 93 6.81 7.85 10.06
C ARG A 93 6.33 9.19 9.51
N THR A 94 6.63 9.48 8.25
CA THR A 94 6.15 10.69 7.58
C THR A 94 4.63 10.70 7.47
N ARG A 95 4.04 9.56 7.12
CA ARG A 95 2.57 9.41 7.05
C ARG A 95 1.91 9.56 8.41
N ILE A 96 2.52 9.01 9.45
CA ILE A 96 2.02 9.17 10.84
C ILE A 96 2.01 10.65 11.22
N ALA A 97 3.08 11.39 10.92
CA ALA A 97 3.16 12.82 11.21
C ALA A 97 2.07 13.61 10.48
N ARG A 98 1.81 13.29 9.22
CA ARG A 98 0.73 13.91 8.44
C ARG A 98 -0.65 13.61 9.03
N LEU A 99 -0.88 12.36 9.41
CA LEU A 99 -2.15 11.95 10.02
C LEU A 99 -2.37 12.66 11.36
N ARG A 100 -1.33 12.80 12.16
CA ARG A 100 -1.40 13.55 13.44
C ARG A 100 -1.72 15.03 13.21
N ALA A 101 -1.15 15.64 12.17
CA ALA A 101 -1.47 17.01 11.80
C ALA A 101 -2.94 17.16 11.40
N LEU A 102 -3.47 16.23 10.62
CA LEU A 102 -4.89 16.19 10.25
C LEU A 102 -5.79 15.99 11.46
N GLU A 103 -5.41 15.07 12.35
CA GLU A 103 -6.13 14.82 13.60
C GLU A 103 -6.24 16.11 14.41
N GLY A 104 -5.13 16.84 14.58
CA GLY A 104 -5.12 18.12 15.28
C GLY A 104 -6.01 19.17 14.64
N GLU A 105 -6.04 19.24 13.30
CA GLU A 105 -6.93 20.16 12.59
C GLU A 105 -8.40 19.82 12.84
N LEU A 106 -8.75 18.56 12.75
CA LEU A 106 -10.13 18.11 12.98
C LEU A 106 -10.55 18.38 14.43
N GLU A 107 -9.67 18.13 15.40
CA GLU A 107 -9.95 18.41 16.80
C GLU A 107 -10.21 19.91 17.03
N ARG A 108 -9.41 20.78 16.41
CA ARG A 108 -9.62 22.23 16.51
C ARG A 108 -10.93 22.67 15.89
N MET A 109 -11.27 22.12 14.72
CA MET A 109 -12.53 22.43 14.04
C MET A 109 -13.72 22.07 14.93
N ILE A 110 -13.68 20.89 15.54
CA ILE A 110 -14.74 20.40 16.42
C ILE A 110 -14.81 21.23 17.71
N ALA A 111 -13.66 21.54 18.31
CA ALA A 111 -13.59 22.29 19.56
C ALA A 111 -14.12 23.72 19.43
N HIS A 112 -13.99 24.33 18.25
CA HIS A 112 -14.48 25.69 17.99
C HIS A 112 -15.89 25.73 17.40
N CYS A 113 -16.56 24.57 17.30
CA CYS A 113 -17.94 24.51 16.82
C CYS A 113 -18.90 24.95 17.94
N THR A 114 -19.77 25.92 17.63
CA THR A 114 -20.75 26.44 18.60
C THR A 114 -22.05 25.63 18.61
N HIS A 115 -22.19 24.69 17.68
CA HIS A 115 -23.43 23.87 17.50
C HIS A 115 -24.69 24.70 17.23
N SER A 116 -24.54 25.93 16.71
CA SER A 116 -25.68 26.81 16.43
C SER A 116 -26.22 26.62 15.01
N THR A 117 -25.65 27.32 14.03
CA THR A 117 -26.08 27.24 12.63
C THR A 117 -24.89 26.89 11.73
N ILE A 118 -25.19 26.46 10.49
CA ILE A 118 -24.13 26.19 9.49
C ILE A 118 -23.33 27.46 9.19
N ALA A 119 -23.96 28.64 9.21
CA ALA A 119 -23.25 29.91 8.99
C ALA A 119 -22.14 30.17 10.04
N ASP A 120 -22.33 29.68 11.27
CA ASP A 120 -21.38 29.83 12.36
C ASP A 120 -20.54 28.58 12.60
N CYS A 121 -20.66 27.58 11.74
CA CYS A 121 -19.97 26.32 11.90
C CYS A 121 -18.48 26.45 11.54
N ARG A 122 -17.60 26.23 12.51
CA ARG A 122 -16.15 26.31 12.30
C ARG A 122 -15.67 25.29 11.26
N VAL A 123 -16.28 24.10 11.22
CA VAL A 123 -15.94 23.07 10.25
C VAL A 123 -16.17 23.58 8.82
N ILE A 124 -17.33 24.15 8.56
CA ILE A 124 -17.68 24.69 7.24
C ILE A 124 -16.79 25.88 6.88
N GLU A 125 -16.52 26.77 7.87
CA GLU A 125 -15.65 27.93 7.66
C GLU A 125 -14.24 27.51 7.23
N VAL A 126 -13.63 26.56 7.95
CA VAL A 126 -12.27 26.05 7.65
C VAL A 126 -12.22 25.36 6.28
N LEU A 127 -13.23 24.57 5.94
CA LEU A 127 -13.31 23.89 4.64
C LEU A 127 -13.54 24.86 3.49
N SER A 128 -14.20 25.99 3.75
CA SER A 128 -14.43 27.03 2.75
C SER A 128 -13.18 27.88 2.47
N ASP A 129 -12.30 28.02 3.47
CA ASP A 129 -11.06 28.80 3.35
C ASP A 129 -9.92 28.10 4.06
N HIS A 130 -8.97 27.55 3.28
CA HIS A 130 -7.79 26.85 3.79
C HIS A 130 -6.91 27.75 4.69
N ALA A 131 -6.99 29.06 4.56
CA ALA A 131 -6.23 29.98 5.41
C ALA A 131 -6.54 29.83 6.90
N HIS A 132 -7.68 29.24 7.25
CA HIS A 132 -8.05 28.95 8.64
C HIS A 132 -7.44 27.66 9.19
N CYS A 133 -6.76 26.87 8.37
CA CYS A 133 -6.05 25.67 8.82
C CYS A 133 -4.75 26.04 9.54
N ALA A 134 -4.45 25.42 10.69
CA ALA A 134 -3.24 25.67 11.46
C ALA A 134 -2.00 25.02 10.85
N HIS A 135 -2.16 23.93 10.10
CA HIS A 135 -1.07 23.16 9.52
C HIS A 135 -1.33 22.79 8.07
N HIS A 136 -0.24 22.66 7.30
CA HIS A 136 -0.30 22.07 5.97
C HIS A 136 -0.49 20.56 6.10
N HIS A 137 -1.51 20.01 5.43
CA HIS A 137 -1.83 18.57 5.52
C HIS A 137 -1.56 17.76 4.25
N GLY A 138 -1.09 18.42 3.19
CA GLY A 138 -0.79 17.73 1.92
C GLY A 138 -2.03 17.36 1.11
N THR A 139 -1.83 16.57 0.07
CA THR A 139 -2.92 16.07 -0.78
C THR A 139 -3.47 14.75 -0.24
N PRO A 140 -4.75 14.40 -0.56
CA PRO A 140 -5.30 13.12 -0.12
C PRO A 140 -4.48 11.90 -0.56
N GLU A 141 -3.91 11.93 -1.77
CA GLU A 141 -3.09 10.84 -2.30
C GLU A 141 -1.86 10.58 -1.44
N SER A 142 -1.31 11.57 -0.78
CA SER A 142 -0.12 11.43 0.05
C SER A 142 -0.38 10.69 1.36
N LEU A 143 -1.63 10.43 1.70
CA LEU A 143 -2.04 9.77 2.94
C LEU A 143 -2.42 8.30 2.71
N LEU A 144 -2.60 7.91 1.46
CA LEU A 144 -3.00 6.55 1.07
C LEU A 144 -1.76 5.68 0.65
#